data_bebbbecd8630ac24c6f5710e7f4c5959
#
_entry.id   bebbbecd8630ac24c6f5710e7f4c5959
#
_cell.length_a   1.000
_cell.length_b   1.000
_cell.length_c   1.000
_cell.angle_alpha   90.00
_cell.angle_beta   90.00
_cell.angle_gamma   90.00
#
_symmetry.space_group_name_H-M   'P 1'
#
loop_
_entity.id
_entity.type
_entity.pdbx_description
1 polymer ?
#
loop_
_entity_poly.entity_id
_entity_poly.type
_entity_poly.pdbx_seq_one_letter_code
_entity_poly.pdbx_strand_id
1 'polypeptide(L)'
;SSRQRCALALAACGRKNAEFVMLTLEDSIGKQGIMSLVCGLHLLNNGLQSKEYTSEDLTGDILSARLSDGGWAITGTVSDVDVTAMAIQALAPQYADNAEVRNAIDAALSLLSARQLENGGFQSYGKENPESAAQVITALSSLGMDAAQTESFIKNGRSSLDAMLDFRLADGSFSHTKEDTAGNSNYTATQQVFYSLVSLYLCQTESGYLYIFHETSGDPGISETDGMSSEYEDSHLSTETHDGLTENRSRSIPVKPIMYVGIITVGAFACIALFVRGKRRLRNYLLIIAVVSAALIIVFFADIKSAGDYYGNSDSKADSVGCVSMTIRCDTVLGKSDSKYIPSDGIILPETEFLISEKDTVFDILTEAAQRFTVQMEYQGSLSTGLIYVTGINYLYEFDFGDLSGWVFLVNGEQPSVGCGEYILSDGDVVEWAYSCNLGEDVK
;
A
#
# COMPACT_ATOMS: atom_id res chain seq x y z
N SER A 1 -0.79 -7.94 6.05
CA SER A 1 0.46 -7.18 6.08
C SER A 1 0.81 -6.67 4.69
N SER A 2 1.54 -5.55 4.60
CA SER A 2 1.96 -4.96 3.31
C SER A 2 2.77 -5.95 2.47
N ARG A 3 3.62 -6.75 3.13
CA ARG A 3 4.41 -7.81 2.49
C ARG A 3 3.52 -8.85 1.78
N GLN A 4 2.45 -9.30 2.43
CA GLN A 4 1.52 -10.27 1.85
C GLN A 4 0.71 -9.68 0.69
N ARG A 5 0.31 -8.39 0.78
CA ARG A 5 -0.34 -7.69 -0.34
C ARG A 5 0.58 -7.56 -1.56
N CYS A 6 1.86 -7.23 -1.35
CA CYS A 6 2.86 -7.23 -2.42
C CYS A 6 3.05 -8.63 -3.03
N ALA A 7 3.07 -9.69 -2.21
CA ALA A 7 3.15 -11.06 -2.70
C ALA A 7 1.94 -11.45 -3.56
N LEU A 8 0.72 -11.05 -3.15
CA LEU A 8 -0.50 -11.23 -3.95
C LEU A 8 -0.42 -10.48 -5.29
N ALA A 9 0.03 -9.24 -5.28
CA ALA A 9 0.21 -8.46 -6.51
C ALA A 9 1.22 -9.10 -7.47
N LEU A 10 2.36 -9.58 -6.96
CA LEU A 10 3.36 -10.31 -7.75
C LEU A 10 2.78 -11.61 -8.32
N ALA A 11 2.03 -12.36 -7.51
CA ALA A 11 1.37 -13.59 -7.95
C ALA A 11 0.34 -13.31 -9.06
N ALA A 12 -0.44 -12.23 -8.93
CA ALA A 12 -1.38 -11.78 -9.95
C ALA A 12 -0.70 -11.37 -11.27
N CYS A 13 0.53 -10.85 -11.19
CA CYS A 13 1.37 -10.55 -12.36
C CYS A 13 2.12 -11.77 -12.92
N GLY A 14 1.77 -12.99 -12.52
CA GLY A 14 2.43 -14.23 -12.99
C GLY A 14 3.79 -14.52 -12.32
N ARG A 15 4.22 -13.73 -11.34
CA ARG A 15 5.51 -13.88 -10.63
C ARG A 15 5.39 -14.78 -9.39
N LYS A 16 4.68 -15.89 -9.51
CA LYS A 16 4.41 -16.83 -8.40
C LYS A 16 5.70 -17.43 -7.80
N ASN A 17 6.73 -17.62 -8.59
CA ASN A 17 8.02 -18.17 -8.16
C ASN A 17 9.03 -17.12 -7.69
N ALA A 18 8.63 -15.85 -7.56
CA ALA A 18 9.52 -14.83 -7.04
C ALA A 18 9.96 -15.21 -5.60
N GLU A 19 11.24 -15.07 -5.30
CA GLU A 19 11.81 -15.39 -3.98
C GLU A 19 11.04 -14.67 -2.85
N PHE A 20 10.67 -13.40 -3.07
CA PHE A 20 9.87 -12.63 -2.13
C PHE A 20 8.50 -13.28 -1.83
N VAL A 21 7.82 -13.85 -2.85
CA VAL A 21 6.53 -14.54 -2.66
C VAL A 21 6.72 -15.80 -1.83
N MET A 22 7.76 -16.60 -2.14
CA MET A 22 8.06 -17.83 -1.42
C MET A 22 8.45 -17.57 0.04
N LEU A 23 9.30 -16.59 0.30
CA LEU A 23 9.68 -16.17 1.64
C LEU A 23 8.48 -15.64 2.44
N THR A 24 7.56 -14.92 1.77
CA THR A 24 6.35 -14.42 2.41
C THR A 24 5.44 -15.55 2.89
N LEU A 25 5.31 -16.63 2.10
CA LEU A 25 4.54 -17.81 2.50
C LEU A 25 5.13 -18.52 3.71
N GLU A 26 6.46 -18.56 3.85
CA GLU A 26 7.13 -19.26 4.95
C GLU A 26 7.23 -18.41 6.22
N ASP A 27 7.42 -17.10 6.08
CA ASP A 27 7.77 -16.23 7.22
C ASP A 27 6.63 -15.43 7.81
N SER A 28 5.52 -15.21 7.09
CA SER A 28 4.50 -14.24 7.50
C SER A 28 3.09 -14.80 7.73
N ILE A 29 2.79 -16.02 7.26
CA ILE A 29 1.47 -16.61 7.46
C ILE A 29 1.24 -16.89 8.95
N GLY A 30 0.06 -16.53 9.45
CA GLY A 30 -0.35 -16.78 10.82
C GLY A 30 0.27 -15.85 11.88
N LYS A 31 1.31 -15.06 11.53
CA LYS A 31 2.05 -14.23 12.49
C LYS A 31 1.40 -12.87 12.81
N GLN A 32 0.39 -12.47 12.07
CA GLN A 32 -0.27 -11.16 12.22
C GLN A 32 -1.81 -11.30 12.28
N GLY A 33 -2.28 -12.22 13.09
CA GLY A 33 -3.71 -12.45 13.32
C GLY A 33 -4.48 -12.81 12.05
N ILE A 34 -5.79 -12.60 12.07
CA ILE A 34 -6.74 -12.99 11.03
C ILE A 34 -6.36 -12.49 9.62
N MET A 35 -5.83 -11.26 9.50
CA MET A 35 -5.49 -10.70 8.20
C MET A 35 -4.32 -11.43 7.52
N SER A 36 -3.39 -11.98 8.29
CA SER A 36 -2.32 -12.80 7.73
C SER A 36 -2.79 -14.18 7.27
N LEU A 37 -3.81 -14.74 7.94
CA LEU A 37 -4.47 -15.99 7.53
C LEU A 37 -5.25 -15.76 6.22
N VAL A 38 -6.04 -14.69 6.14
CA VAL A 38 -6.81 -14.31 4.95
C VAL A 38 -5.91 -14.12 3.72
N CYS A 39 -4.86 -13.30 3.84
CA CYS A 39 -3.91 -13.09 2.75
C CYS A 39 -3.14 -14.37 2.38
N GLY A 40 -2.76 -15.17 3.38
CA GLY A 40 -2.13 -16.49 3.17
C GLY A 40 -3.02 -17.43 2.39
N LEU A 41 -4.30 -17.53 2.77
CA LEU A 41 -5.27 -18.39 2.08
C LEU A 41 -5.48 -17.94 0.63
N HIS A 42 -5.53 -16.65 0.34
CA HIS A 42 -5.57 -16.17 -1.05
C HIS A 42 -4.36 -16.63 -1.87
N LEU A 43 -3.15 -16.63 -1.29
CA LEU A 43 -1.95 -17.12 -1.97
C LEU A 43 -2.05 -18.62 -2.24
N LEU A 44 -2.46 -19.42 -1.24
CA LEU A 44 -2.62 -20.88 -1.40
C LEU A 44 -3.74 -21.24 -2.39
N ASN A 45 -4.84 -20.50 -2.41
CA ASN A 45 -5.93 -20.66 -3.38
C ASN A 45 -5.47 -20.45 -4.83
N ASN A 46 -4.35 -19.76 -5.04
CA ASN A 46 -3.71 -19.54 -6.34
C ASN A 46 -2.62 -20.58 -6.67
N GLY A 47 -2.60 -21.68 -5.95
CA GLY A 47 -1.71 -22.81 -6.21
C GLY A 47 -0.29 -22.64 -5.68
N LEU A 48 -0.03 -21.59 -4.88
CA LEU A 48 1.24 -21.48 -4.16
C LEU A 48 1.28 -22.52 -3.03
N GLN A 49 2.47 -22.98 -2.68
CA GLN A 49 2.65 -23.98 -1.64
C GLN A 49 3.51 -23.43 -0.51
N SER A 50 3.06 -23.62 0.72
CA SER A 50 3.85 -23.37 1.94
C SER A 50 4.36 -24.70 2.50
N LYS A 51 5.51 -24.68 3.18
CA LYS A 51 6.03 -25.85 3.89
C LYS A 51 5.33 -26.07 5.23
N GLU A 52 4.76 -25.03 5.81
CA GLU A 52 4.20 -25.03 7.16
C GLU A 52 2.67 -25.11 7.17
N TYR A 53 2.00 -24.61 6.11
CA TYR A 53 0.55 -24.47 6.10
C TYR A 53 -0.06 -25.01 4.80
N THR A 54 -1.17 -25.73 4.96
CA THR A 54 -2.06 -26.09 3.85
C THR A 54 -3.25 -25.13 3.77
N SER A 55 -4.01 -25.19 2.67
CA SER A 55 -5.27 -24.44 2.56
C SER A 55 -6.27 -24.87 3.63
N GLU A 56 -6.29 -26.15 4.00
CA GLU A 56 -7.14 -26.71 5.05
C GLU A 56 -6.78 -26.15 6.42
N ASP A 57 -5.47 -26.03 6.74
CA ASP A 57 -5.02 -25.45 8.00
C ASP A 57 -5.47 -24.01 8.14
N LEU A 58 -5.20 -23.16 7.11
CA LEU A 58 -5.59 -21.75 7.14
C LEU A 58 -7.11 -21.56 7.16
N THR A 59 -7.85 -22.43 6.47
CA THR A 59 -9.31 -22.42 6.51
C THR A 59 -9.81 -22.74 7.92
N GLY A 60 -9.27 -23.78 8.57
CA GLY A 60 -9.58 -24.13 9.95
C GLY A 60 -9.27 -23.01 10.93
N ASP A 61 -8.14 -22.33 10.77
CA ASP A 61 -7.73 -21.22 11.63
C ASP A 61 -8.66 -20.01 11.45
N ILE A 62 -9.03 -19.67 10.20
CA ILE A 62 -10.01 -18.61 9.92
C ILE A 62 -11.37 -18.94 10.53
N LEU A 63 -11.87 -20.18 10.35
CA LEU A 63 -13.12 -20.61 10.94
C LEU A 63 -13.08 -20.57 12.48
N SER A 64 -11.96 -20.97 13.09
CA SER A 64 -11.75 -20.93 14.53
C SER A 64 -11.70 -19.51 15.11
N ALA A 65 -11.23 -18.54 14.32
CA ALA A 65 -11.19 -17.13 14.70
C ALA A 65 -12.55 -16.42 14.59
N ARG A 66 -13.61 -17.13 14.11
CA ARG A 66 -14.95 -16.56 13.99
C ARG A 66 -15.55 -16.21 15.35
N LEU A 67 -16.09 -15.01 15.45
CA LEU A 67 -16.71 -14.50 16.66
C LEU A 67 -18.14 -15.06 16.85
N SER A 68 -18.65 -14.93 18.08
CA SER A 68 -19.97 -15.45 18.47
C SER A 68 -21.14 -14.81 17.70
N ASP A 69 -20.95 -13.61 17.16
CA ASP A 69 -21.93 -12.92 16.31
C ASP A 69 -21.95 -13.43 14.86
N GLY A 70 -21.02 -14.30 14.48
CA GLY A 70 -20.96 -14.96 13.18
C GLY A 70 -19.99 -14.32 12.18
N GLY A 71 -19.31 -13.23 12.53
CA GLY A 71 -18.29 -12.56 11.69
C GLY A 71 -16.88 -12.63 12.26
N TRP A 72 -15.98 -11.78 11.75
CA TRP A 72 -14.58 -11.69 12.15
C TRP A 72 -14.17 -10.25 12.45
N ALA A 73 -13.14 -10.09 13.27
CA ALA A 73 -12.51 -8.82 13.57
C ALA A 73 -10.99 -9.00 13.76
N ILE A 74 -10.23 -7.91 13.62
CA ILE A 74 -8.79 -7.91 13.94
C ILE A 74 -8.60 -8.11 15.44
N THR A 75 -9.39 -7.41 16.25
CA THR A 75 -9.35 -7.46 17.73
C THR A 75 -10.75 -7.33 18.30
N GLY A 76 -10.91 -7.72 19.58
CA GLY A 76 -12.17 -7.56 20.28
C GLY A 76 -13.14 -8.74 20.10
N THR A 77 -14.39 -8.54 20.52
CA THR A 77 -15.44 -9.58 20.58
C THR A 77 -16.64 -9.29 19.67
N VAL A 78 -16.60 -8.17 18.96
CA VAL A 78 -17.62 -7.76 17.99
C VAL A 78 -16.97 -7.75 16.61
N SER A 79 -17.60 -8.42 15.65
CA SER A 79 -17.06 -8.50 14.29
C SER A 79 -17.08 -7.14 13.58
N ASP A 80 -16.13 -6.95 12.69
CA ASP A 80 -16.01 -5.81 11.80
C ASP A 80 -16.54 -6.16 10.41
N VAL A 81 -17.14 -5.18 9.73
CA VAL A 81 -17.71 -5.38 8.39
C VAL A 81 -16.64 -5.75 7.39
N ASP A 82 -15.53 -5.00 7.40
CA ASP A 82 -14.45 -5.14 6.41
C ASP A 82 -13.72 -6.48 6.59
N VAL A 83 -13.36 -6.80 7.84
CA VAL A 83 -12.67 -8.07 8.17
C VAL A 83 -13.57 -9.27 7.87
N THR A 84 -14.86 -9.16 8.17
CA THR A 84 -15.84 -10.21 7.85
C THR A 84 -15.94 -10.42 6.34
N ALA A 85 -16.05 -9.36 5.56
CA ALA A 85 -16.08 -9.43 4.10
C ALA A 85 -14.78 -10.01 3.52
N MET A 86 -13.61 -9.61 4.05
CA MET A 86 -12.31 -10.14 3.61
C MET A 86 -12.16 -11.64 3.93
N ALA A 87 -12.66 -12.09 5.09
CA ALA A 87 -12.66 -13.52 5.42
C ALA A 87 -13.55 -14.32 4.45
N ILE A 88 -14.73 -13.81 4.10
CA ILE A 88 -15.60 -14.42 3.07
C ILE A 88 -14.86 -14.55 1.74
N GLN A 89 -14.17 -13.50 1.29
CA GLN A 89 -13.42 -13.49 0.02
C GLN A 89 -12.38 -14.62 -0.03
N ALA A 90 -11.64 -14.84 1.05
CA ALA A 90 -10.62 -15.89 1.10
C ALA A 90 -11.23 -17.31 1.19
N LEU A 91 -12.36 -17.46 1.86
CA LEU A 91 -13.08 -18.73 2.03
C LEU A 91 -13.95 -19.10 0.82
N ALA A 92 -14.32 -18.12 -0.02
CA ALA A 92 -15.26 -18.29 -1.13
C ALA A 92 -14.95 -19.48 -2.08
N PRO A 93 -13.66 -19.75 -2.44
CA PRO A 93 -13.36 -20.91 -3.31
C PRO A 93 -13.79 -22.26 -2.75
N GLN A 94 -13.95 -22.38 -1.43
CA GLN A 94 -14.36 -23.63 -0.76
C GLN A 94 -15.87 -23.68 -0.45
N TYR A 95 -16.62 -22.64 -0.77
CA TYR A 95 -18.05 -22.50 -0.44
C TYR A 95 -18.91 -23.65 -0.96
N ALA A 96 -18.65 -24.11 -2.19
CA ALA A 96 -19.43 -25.18 -2.81
C ALA A 96 -19.18 -26.55 -2.16
N ASP A 97 -17.92 -26.83 -1.81
CA ASP A 97 -17.46 -28.19 -1.50
C ASP A 97 -17.29 -28.44 0.01
N ASN A 98 -17.17 -27.39 0.83
CA ASN A 98 -16.98 -27.49 2.28
C ASN A 98 -18.21 -26.98 3.03
N ALA A 99 -18.94 -27.90 3.71
CA ALA A 99 -20.16 -27.57 4.44
C ALA A 99 -19.93 -26.64 5.65
N GLU A 100 -18.77 -26.73 6.31
CA GLU A 100 -18.43 -25.87 7.45
C GLU A 100 -18.14 -24.43 6.98
N VAL A 101 -17.38 -24.28 5.90
CA VAL A 101 -17.15 -23.00 5.24
C VAL A 101 -18.47 -22.38 4.77
N ARG A 102 -19.34 -23.18 4.14
CA ARG A 102 -20.67 -22.71 3.70
C ARG A 102 -21.48 -22.16 4.86
N ASN A 103 -21.61 -22.90 5.95
CA ASN A 103 -22.36 -22.48 7.11
C ASN A 103 -21.78 -21.19 7.74
N ALA A 104 -20.46 -21.05 7.76
CA ALA A 104 -19.80 -19.87 8.28
C ALA A 104 -20.07 -18.64 7.39
N ILE A 105 -19.96 -18.78 6.06
CA ILE A 105 -20.23 -17.72 5.09
C ILE A 105 -21.71 -17.32 5.13
N ASP A 106 -22.65 -18.27 5.17
CA ASP A 106 -24.08 -17.96 5.22
C ASP A 106 -24.46 -17.16 6.48
N ALA A 107 -23.88 -17.50 7.62
CA ALA A 107 -24.05 -16.74 8.86
C ALA A 107 -23.45 -15.34 8.75
N ALA A 108 -22.27 -15.21 8.16
CA ALA A 108 -21.59 -13.92 7.94
C ALA A 108 -22.34 -13.03 6.94
N LEU A 109 -22.90 -13.59 5.87
CA LEU A 109 -23.76 -12.85 4.92
C LEU A 109 -25.03 -12.34 5.60
N SER A 110 -25.65 -13.15 6.45
CA SER A 110 -26.82 -12.75 7.23
C SER A 110 -26.48 -11.58 8.18
N LEU A 111 -25.31 -11.64 8.83
CA LEU A 111 -24.81 -10.58 9.68
C LEU A 111 -24.55 -9.30 8.89
N LEU A 112 -23.84 -9.37 7.76
CA LEU A 112 -23.57 -8.22 6.91
C LEU A 112 -24.85 -7.58 6.38
N SER A 113 -25.81 -8.39 5.91
CA SER A 113 -27.12 -7.89 5.48
C SER A 113 -27.90 -7.16 6.62
N ALA A 114 -27.79 -7.67 7.86
CA ALA A 114 -28.39 -7.04 9.02
C ALA A 114 -27.69 -5.71 9.42
N ARG A 115 -26.40 -5.57 9.11
CA ARG A 115 -25.61 -4.33 9.39
C ARG A 115 -25.65 -3.32 8.26
N GLN A 116 -26.21 -3.67 7.11
CA GLN A 116 -26.37 -2.76 6.00
C GLN A 116 -27.30 -1.62 6.39
N LEU A 117 -26.89 -0.38 6.10
CA LEU A 117 -27.66 0.82 6.38
C LEU A 117 -28.89 0.95 5.47
N GLU A 118 -29.88 1.73 5.90
CA GLU A 118 -31.13 1.96 5.17
C GLU A 118 -30.94 2.58 3.77
N ASN A 119 -29.80 3.21 3.51
CA ASN A 119 -29.43 3.77 2.21
C ASN A 119 -28.62 2.79 1.35
N GLY A 120 -28.44 1.53 1.79
CA GLY A 120 -27.65 0.50 1.11
C GLY A 120 -26.17 0.47 1.47
N GLY A 121 -25.65 1.45 2.21
CA GLY A 121 -24.24 1.57 2.58
C GLY A 121 -23.82 0.72 3.76
N PHE A 122 -22.55 0.84 4.12
CA PHE A 122 -21.95 0.20 5.29
C PHE A 122 -21.13 1.21 6.08
N GLN A 123 -20.91 0.92 7.35
CA GLN A 123 -20.10 1.75 8.24
C GLN A 123 -19.07 0.93 8.98
N SER A 124 -17.92 1.53 9.20
CA SER A 124 -16.89 1.06 10.13
C SER A 124 -16.61 2.15 11.15
N TYR A 125 -16.40 1.78 12.41
CA TYR A 125 -16.21 2.71 13.54
C TYR A 125 -17.28 3.83 13.63
N GLY A 126 -18.53 3.50 13.26
CA GLY A 126 -19.65 4.42 13.35
C GLY A 126 -19.74 5.47 12.24
N LYS A 127 -18.86 5.39 11.22
CA LYS A 127 -18.91 6.27 10.04
C LYS A 127 -19.19 5.45 8.78
N GLU A 128 -20.18 5.91 8.01
CA GLU A 128 -20.43 5.37 6.67
C GLU A 128 -19.27 5.73 5.75
N ASN A 129 -18.74 4.74 5.02
CA ASN A 129 -17.61 4.92 4.12
C ASN A 129 -17.70 3.97 2.91
N PRO A 130 -17.12 4.33 1.77
CA PRO A 130 -17.20 3.51 0.56
C PRO A 130 -16.32 2.26 0.63
N GLU A 131 -15.27 2.24 1.47
CA GLU A 131 -14.37 1.11 1.63
C GLU A 131 -15.11 -0.11 2.18
N SER A 132 -15.92 0.08 3.24
CA SER A 132 -16.73 -1.01 3.81
C SER A 132 -17.73 -1.56 2.80
N ALA A 133 -18.38 -0.70 2.02
CA ALA A 133 -19.27 -1.13 0.93
C ALA A 133 -18.49 -1.89 -0.16
N ALA A 134 -17.29 -1.43 -0.52
CA ALA A 134 -16.41 -2.07 -1.49
C ALA A 134 -15.98 -3.48 -1.05
N GLN A 135 -15.66 -3.67 0.23
CA GLN A 135 -15.33 -5.00 0.76
C GLN A 135 -16.51 -5.96 0.66
N VAL A 136 -17.73 -5.50 0.99
CA VAL A 136 -18.94 -6.35 0.89
C VAL A 136 -19.27 -6.67 -0.57
N ILE A 137 -19.17 -5.70 -1.49
CA ILE A 137 -19.34 -5.94 -2.94
C ILE A 137 -18.37 -7.01 -3.42
N THR A 138 -17.09 -6.93 -3.01
CA THR A 138 -16.07 -7.90 -3.38
C THR A 138 -16.37 -9.29 -2.81
N ALA A 139 -16.86 -9.36 -1.56
CA ALA A 139 -17.26 -10.63 -0.94
C ALA A 139 -18.43 -11.30 -1.67
N LEU A 140 -19.47 -10.54 -1.98
CA LEU A 140 -20.62 -11.05 -2.76
C LEU A 140 -20.18 -11.54 -4.14
N SER A 141 -19.37 -10.73 -4.83
CA SER A 141 -18.84 -11.10 -6.16
C SER A 141 -17.98 -12.37 -6.12
N SER A 142 -17.22 -12.59 -5.03
CA SER A 142 -16.42 -13.81 -4.85
C SER A 142 -17.27 -15.07 -4.70
N LEU A 143 -18.55 -14.92 -4.38
CA LEU A 143 -19.54 -16.01 -4.30
C LEU A 143 -20.43 -16.11 -5.56
N GLY A 144 -20.14 -15.31 -6.59
CA GLY A 144 -20.97 -15.23 -7.79
C GLY A 144 -22.30 -14.49 -7.58
N MET A 145 -22.41 -13.69 -6.52
CA MET A 145 -23.60 -12.91 -6.19
C MET A 145 -23.43 -11.46 -6.69
N ASP A 146 -24.32 -11.02 -7.59
CA ASP A 146 -24.32 -9.63 -8.05
C ASP A 146 -24.81 -8.68 -6.93
N ALA A 147 -23.90 -7.87 -6.41
CA ALA A 147 -24.17 -6.93 -5.32
C ALA A 147 -25.20 -5.84 -5.68
N ALA A 148 -25.43 -5.59 -6.97
CA ALA A 148 -26.43 -4.64 -7.43
C ALA A 148 -27.84 -5.25 -7.50
N GLN A 149 -27.98 -6.59 -7.44
CA GLN A 149 -29.25 -7.29 -7.65
C GLN A 149 -29.61 -8.27 -6.51
N THR A 150 -28.67 -8.58 -5.62
CA THR A 150 -28.91 -9.53 -4.52
C THR A 150 -29.90 -8.95 -3.51
N GLU A 151 -31.14 -9.47 -3.47
CA GLU A 151 -32.27 -8.93 -2.68
C GLU A 151 -31.93 -8.72 -1.21
N SER A 152 -31.18 -9.63 -0.57
CA SER A 152 -30.80 -9.53 0.84
C SER A 152 -29.90 -8.31 1.13
N PHE A 153 -29.28 -7.72 0.08
CA PHE A 153 -28.41 -6.54 0.14
C PHE A 153 -29.01 -5.31 -0.56
N ILE A 154 -30.32 -5.31 -0.75
CA ILE A 154 -31.08 -4.14 -1.20
C ILE A 154 -31.86 -3.57 -0.01
N LYS A 155 -31.60 -2.32 0.35
CA LYS A 155 -32.32 -1.60 1.42
C LYS A 155 -33.01 -0.38 0.83
N ASN A 156 -34.31 -0.27 1.03
CA ASN A 156 -35.14 0.81 0.47
C ASN A 156 -34.93 1.04 -1.04
N GLY A 157 -34.71 -0.04 -1.80
CA GLY A 157 -34.46 -0.01 -3.24
C GLY A 157 -33.06 0.44 -3.65
N ARG A 158 -32.11 0.53 -2.71
CA ARG A 158 -30.70 0.88 -2.96
C ARG A 158 -29.78 -0.28 -2.61
N SER A 159 -28.87 -0.56 -3.51
CA SER A 159 -27.80 -1.56 -3.34
C SER A 159 -26.56 -0.96 -2.64
N SER A 160 -25.63 -1.86 -2.27
CA SER A 160 -24.33 -1.44 -1.79
C SER A 160 -23.53 -0.66 -2.86
N LEU A 161 -23.74 -0.98 -4.13
CA LEU A 161 -23.14 -0.23 -5.24
C LEU A 161 -23.66 1.21 -5.30
N ASP A 162 -24.98 1.41 -5.18
CA ASP A 162 -25.58 2.75 -5.20
C ASP A 162 -25.02 3.62 -4.07
N ALA A 163 -24.93 3.06 -2.86
CA ALA A 163 -24.42 3.78 -1.70
C ALA A 163 -22.93 4.10 -1.80
N MET A 164 -22.11 3.16 -2.33
CA MET A 164 -20.69 3.37 -2.58
C MET A 164 -20.46 4.49 -3.60
N LEU A 165 -21.26 4.54 -4.66
CA LEU A 165 -21.14 5.57 -5.71
C LEU A 165 -21.52 6.97 -5.23
N ASP A 166 -22.25 7.14 -4.11
CA ASP A 166 -22.53 8.43 -3.49
C ASP A 166 -21.26 9.17 -3.01
N PHE A 167 -20.14 8.46 -2.86
CA PHE A 167 -18.85 9.04 -2.46
C PHE A 167 -17.97 9.46 -3.63
N ARG A 168 -18.47 9.33 -4.87
CA ARG A 168 -17.71 9.67 -6.07
C ARG A 168 -17.58 11.19 -6.24
N LEU A 169 -16.36 11.64 -6.47
CA LEU A 169 -16.01 13.02 -6.78
C LEU A 169 -16.09 13.33 -8.27
N ALA A 170 -16.05 14.62 -8.60
CA ALA A 170 -16.19 15.09 -9.99
C ALA A 170 -15.03 14.61 -10.91
N ASP A 171 -13.85 14.40 -10.35
CA ASP A 171 -12.68 13.89 -11.06
C ASP A 171 -12.68 12.36 -11.24
N GLY A 172 -13.69 11.66 -10.69
CA GLY A 172 -13.84 10.22 -10.75
C GLY A 172 -13.22 9.46 -9.59
N SER A 173 -12.48 10.13 -8.72
CA SER A 173 -11.98 9.56 -7.46
C SER A 173 -13.10 9.46 -6.41
N PHE A 174 -12.75 8.94 -5.22
CA PHE A 174 -13.71 8.76 -4.12
C PHE A 174 -13.20 9.43 -2.85
N SER A 175 -14.12 10.04 -2.09
CA SER A 175 -13.87 10.54 -0.74
C SER A 175 -14.05 9.40 0.27
N HIS A 176 -13.42 9.53 1.46
CA HIS A 176 -13.60 8.58 2.55
C HIS A 176 -14.93 8.80 3.30
N THR A 177 -15.35 10.06 3.47
CA THR A 177 -16.60 10.41 4.12
C THR A 177 -17.43 11.33 3.22
N LYS A 178 -18.74 11.45 3.51
CA LYS A 178 -19.64 12.35 2.76
C LYS A 178 -19.36 13.82 3.05
N GLU A 179 -18.80 14.13 4.21
CA GLU A 179 -18.37 15.47 4.60
C GLU A 179 -17.15 15.92 3.79
N ASP A 180 -16.31 14.99 3.36
CA ASP A 180 -15.11 15.26 2.56
C ASP A 180 -15.41 15.54 1.08
N THR A 181 -16.68 15.45 0.64
CA THR A 181 -17.09 15.63 -0.76
C THR A 181 -16.82 17.03 -1.34
N ALA A 182 -16.37 17.99 -0.52
CA ALA A 182 -15.92 19.30 -0.97
C ALA A 182 -14.59 19.29 -1.77
N GLY A 183 -14.05 18.12 -2.15
CA GLY A 183 -12.90 18.00 -3.05
C GLY A 183 -11.72 17.19 -2.53
N ASN A 184 -11.84 16.52 -1.39
CA ASN A 184 -10.75 15.72 -0.83
C ASN A 184 -10.84 14.27 -1.30
N SER A 185 -10.12 13.95 -2.39
CA SER A 185 -9.91 12.59 -2.87
C SER A 185 -9.17 11.78 -1.81
N ASN A 186 -9.65 10.56 -1.55
CA ASN A 186 -8.96 9.61 -0.69
C ASN A 186 -8.40 8.45 -1.53
N TYR A 187 -7.09 8.23 -1.44
CA TYR A 187 -6.42 7.19 -2.23
C TYR A 187 -6.92 5.78 -1.89
N THR A 188 -7.07 5.48 -0.60
CA THR A 188 -7.52 4.15 -0.13
C THR A 188 -8.96 3.88 -0.55
N ALA A 189 -9.86 4.86 -0.38
CA ALA A 189 -11.24 4.76 -0.86
C ALA A 189 -11.29 4.53 -2.36
N THR A 190 -10.56 5.33 -3.14
CA THR A 190 -10.51 5.21 -4.61
C THR A 190 -9.98 3.85 -5.05
N GLN A 191 -8.90 3.35 -4.43
CA GLN A 191 -8.33 2.05 -4.73
C GLN A 191 -9.30 0.90 -4.39
N GLN A 192 -9.92 0.94 -3.20
CA GLN A 192 -10.83 -0.12 -2.77
C GLN A 192 -12.11 -0.16 -3.59
N VAL A 193 -12.67 0.99 -3.91
CA VAL A 193 -13.80 1.09 -4.83
C VAL A 193 -13.42 0.54 -6.21
N PHE A 194 -12.25 0.90 -6.74
CA PHE A 194 -11.82 0.43 -8.06
C PHE A 194 -11.75 -1.10 -8.12
N TYR A 195 -11.07 -1.76 -7.18
CA TYR A 195 -11.00 -3.22 -7.24
C TYR A 195 -12.35 -3.91 -6.97
N SER A 196 -13.24 -3.31 -6.19
CA SER A 196 -14.59 -3.84 -5.99
C SER A 196 -15.44 -3.75 -7.26
N LEU A 197 -15.30 -2.67 -8.03
CA LEU A 197 -15.95 -2.55 -9.35
C LEU A 197 -15.39 -3.57 -10.35
N VAL A 198 -14.09 -3.84 -10.31
CA VAL A 198 -13.49 -4.93 -11.11
C VAL A 198 -14.05 -6.28 -10.69
N SER A 199 -14.15 -6.54 -9.37
CA SER A 199 -14.74 -7.78 -8.85
C SER A 199 -16.20 -7.97 -9.29
N LEU A 200 -16.99 -6.90 -9.20
CA LEU A 200 -18.39 -6.92 -9.65
C LEU A 200 -18.50 -7.16 -11.16
N TYR A 201 -17.64 -6.50 -11.96
CA TYR A 201 -17.59 -6.70 -13.41
C TYR A 201 -17.25 -8.15 -13.77
N LEU A 202 -16.26 -8.75 -13.11
CA LEU A 202 -15.91 -10.16 -13.31
C LEU A 202 -17.08 -11.10 -12.96
N CYS A 203 -17.79 -10.82 -11.87
CA CYS A 203 -18.99 -11.56 -11.47
C CYS A 203 -20.11 -11.43 -12.50
N GLN A 204 -20.44 -10.22 -12.94
CA GLN A 204 -21.52 -9.98 -13.91
C GLN A 204 -21.24 -10.55 -15.30
N THR A 205 -19.96 -10.66 -15.67
CA THR A 205 -19.53 -11.21 -16.98
C THR A 205 -19.16 -12.69 -16.90
N GLU A 206 -19.31 -13.31 -15.74
CA GLU A 206 -18.88 -14.70 -15.49
C GLU A 206 -17.42 -14.97 -15.90
N SER A 207 -16.57 -13.93 -15.80
CA SER A 207 -15.18 -13.98 -16.26
C SER A 207 -14.19 -14.42 -15.19
N GLY A 208 -14.66 -14.78 -13.99
CA GLY A 208 -13.86 -15.27 -12.88
C GLY A 208 -14.03 -14.46 -11.59
N TYR A 209 -13.01 -14.52 -10.72
CA TYR A 209 -13.01 -13.87 -9.41
C TYR A 209 -11.75 -13.06 -9.22
N LEU A 210 -11.84 -11.93 -8.51
CA LEU A 210 -10.73 -10.98 -8.34
C LEU A 210 -9.45 -11.62 -7.77
N TYR A 211 -9.59 -12.51 -6.80
CA TYR A 211 -8.46 -13.15 -6.12
C TYR A 211 -8.13 -14.56 -6.61
N ILE A 212 -8.65 -14.97 -7.76
CA ILE A 212 -8.28 -16.21 -8.45
C ILE A 212 -7.58 -15.84 -9.75
N PHE A 213 -6.25 -15.99 -9.77
CA PHE A 213 -5.41 -15.58 -10.88
C PHE A 213 -5.30 -16.72 -11.89
N HIS A 214 -5.91 -16.55 -13.05
CA HIS A 214 -5.77 -17.48 -14.16
C HIS A 214 -4.38 -17.29 -14.79
N GLU A 215 -3.72 -18.39 -15.14
CA GLU A 215 -2.56 -18.32 -15.99
C GLU A 215 -3.02 -17.79 -17.35
N THR A 216 -2.62 -16.58 -17.69
CA THR A 216 -2.77 -16.09 -19.05
C THR A 216 -1.89 -16.96 -19.94
N SER A 217 -2.51 -17.86 -20.68
CA SER A 217 -1.88 -18.58 -21.79
C SER A 217 -1.61 -17.57 -22.91
N GLY A 218 -0.53 -16.82 -22.78
CA GLY A 218 -0.13 -15.77 -23.70
C GLY A 218 1.00 -15.01 -23.06
N ASP A 219 2.20 -15.57 -23.18
CA ASP A 219 3.45 -14.86 -22.97
C ASP A 219 3.43 -13.59 -23.82
N PRO A 220 3.37 -12.35 -23.27
CA PRO A 220 3.72 -11.19 -24.03
C PRO A 220 5.23 -11.20 -24.14
N GLY A 221 5.77 -12.03 -25.04
CA GLY A 221 7.12 -12.08 -25.61
C GLY A 221 8.17 -11.17 -24.98
N ILE A 222 8.43 -11.32 -23.68
CA ILE A 222 9.71 -10.95 -23.08
C ILE A 222 10.53 -12.23 -23.13
N SER A 223 11.24 -12.42 -24.25
CA SER A 223 12.26 -13.43 -24.34
C SER A 223 13.20 -13.23 -23.14
N GLU A 224 13.35 -14.26 -22.34
CA GLU A 224 14.51 -14.40 -21.48
C GLU A 224 15.75 -14.26 -22.37
N THR A 225 16.30 -13.04 -22.43
CA THR A 225 17.65 -12.88 -22.95
C THR A 225 18.58 -13.52 -21.94
N ASP A 226 19.17 -14.58 -22.42
CA ASP A 226 20.27 -15.32 -21.86
C ASP A 226 21.18 -14.53 -20.92
N GLY A 227 21.42 -15.15 -19.78
CA GLY A 227 22.75 -15.19 -19.19
C GLY A 227 23.30 -13.87 -18.69
N MET A 228 22.86 -13.43 -17.51
CA MET A 228 23.79 -12.75 -16.60
C MET A 228 23.93 -13.59 -15.35
N SER A 229 24.78 -14.62 -15.47
CA SER A 229 25.50 -15.16 -14.33
C SER A 229 26.42 -14.04 -13.82
N SER A 230 25.99 -13.32 -12.80
CA SER A 230 26.90 -12.50 -12.02
C SER A 230 27.67 -13.44 -11.09
N GLU A 231 28.85 -13.87 -11.52
CA GLU A 231 29.91 -14.27 -10.61
C GLU A 231 30.19 -13.04 -9.71
N TYR A 232 29.72 -13.09 -8.48
CA TYR A 232 30.25 -12.22 -7.44
C TYR A 232 31.58 -12.81 -7.00
N GLU A 233 32.65 -12.30 -7.57
CA GLU A 233 34.00 -12.48 -7.02
C GLU A 233 34.02 -11.81 -5.64
N ASP A 234 34.33 -12.63 -4.65
CA ASP A 234 34.62 -12.28 -3.27
C ASP A 234 35.91 -11.45 -3.24
N SER A 235 35.82 -10.15 -3.36
CA SER A 235 36.98 -9.28 -3.17
C SER A 235 37.00 -8.80 -1.73
N HIS A 236 37.94 -9.36 -0.98
CA HIS A 236 38.44 -8.89 0.30
C HIS A 236 38.49 -7.36 0.36
N LEU A 237 37.61 -6.74 1.14
CA LEU A 237 37.72 -5.35 1.46
C LEU A 237 38.26 -5.18 2.89
N SER A 238 39.49 -4.72 2.91
CA SER A 238 40.22 -4.30 4.09
C SER A 238 39.46 -3.23 4.88
N THR A 239 39.42 -3.44 6.17
CA THR A 239 38.94 -2.54 7.22
C THR A 239 39.65 -1.18 7.10
N GLU A 240 38.95 -0.17 6.66
CA GLU A 240 39.29 1.22 6.94
C GLU A 240 38.11 1.89 7.64
N THR A 241 38.38 2.32 8.87
CA THR A 241 37.52 3.19 9.66
C THR A 241 37.39 4.52 8.95
N HIS A 242 36.17 4.87 8.53
CA HIS A 242 35.87 6.24 8.11
C HIS A 242 34.76 6.83 8.97
N ASP A 243 35.18 7.77 9.80
CA ASP A 243 34.35 8.87 10.31
C ASP A 243 33.73 9.66 9.15
N GLY A 244 32.46 10.00 9.28
CA GLY A 244 31.80 11.00 8.45
C GLY A 244 30.82 10.44 7.44
N LEU A 245 29.53 10.51 7.79
CA LEU A 245 28.42 10.45 6.83
C LEU A 245 28.56 11.60 5.83
N THR A 246 29.17 11.36 4.69
CA THR A 246 29.16 12.29 3.58
C THR A 246 27.80 12.27 2.90
N GLU A 247 27.12 13.41 2.89
CA GLU A 247 25.96 13.66 2.03
C GLU A 247 26.21 13.10 0.63
N ASN A 248 25.45 12.10 0.27
CA ASN A 248 25.50 11.54 -1.09
C ASN A 248 24.71 12.51 -1.99
N ARG A 249 25.38 13.57 -2.43
CA ARG A 249 24.87 14.56 -3.38
C ARG A 249 24.67 13.86 -4.73
N SER A 250 23.55 13.16 -4.86
CA SER A 250 23.10 12.60 -6.13
C SER A 250 22.94 13.76 -7.12
N ARG A 251 23.81 13.80 -8.15
CA ARG A 251 23.64 14.73 -9.27
C ARG A 251 22.30 14.43 -9.93
N SER A 252 21.30 15.28 -9.71
CA SER A 252 20.03 15.20 -10.39
C SER A 252 20.26 15.27 -11.91
N ILE A 253 19.90 14.20 -12.61
CA ILE A 253 19.92 14.18 -14.08
C ILE A 253 18.68 14.95 -14.52
N PRO A 254 18.78 16.04 -15.25
CA PRO A 254 17.62 16.83 -15.65
C PRO A 254 16.74 16.03 -16.61
N VAL A 255 15.58 15.57 -16.13
CA VAL A 255 14.68 14.66 -16.87
C VAL A 255 14.03 15.36 -18.07
N LYS A 256 13.62 16.63 -17.92
CA LYS A 256 12.96 17.39 -19.00
C LYS A 256 13.82 17.51 -20.27
N PRO A 257 15.11 17.90 -20.22
CA PRO A 257 15.97 17.94 -21.41
C PRO A 257 16.09 16.59 -22.12
N ILE A 258 16.19 15.49 -21.36
CA ILE A 258 16.27 14.13 -21.95
C ILE A 258 14.98 13.80 -22.68
N MET A 259 13.82 14.11 -22.11
CA MET A 259 12.52 13.91 -22.74
C MET A 259 12.37 14.73 -24.02
N TYR A 260 12.81 16.00 -24.03
CA TYR A 260 12.78 16.82 -25.26
C TYR A 260 13.64 16.22 -26.36
N VAL A 261 14.86 15.81 -26.06
CA VAL A 261 15.74 15.13 -27.02
C VAL A 261 15.11 13.84 -27.53
N GLY A 262 14.52 13.02 -26.65
CA GLY A 262 13.81 11.79 -27.04
C GLY A 262 12.65 12.05 -28.01
N ILE A 263 11.78 13.01 -27.72
CA ILE A 263 10.62 13.35 -28.56
C ILE A 263 11.08 13.86 -29.95
N ILE A 264 12.10 14.71 -29.98
CA ILE A 264 12.63 15.26 -31.24
C ILE A 264 13.28 14.16 -32.08
N THR A 265 14.06 13.25 -31.46
CA THR A 265 14.72 12.15 -32.18
C THR A 265 13.72 11.17 -32.79
N VAL A 266 12.64 10.81 -32.05
CA VAL A 266 11.55 9.97 -32.56
C VAL A 266 10.84 10.65 -33.73
N GLY A 267 10.55 11.95 -33.63
CA GLY A 267 9.95 12.73 -34.72
C GLY A 267 10.83 12.78 -35.97
N ALA A 268 12.13 12.99 -35.81
CA ALA A 268 13.09 12.97 -36.90
C ALA A 268 13.16 11.61 -37.59
N PHE A 269 13.20 10.53 -36.78
CA PHE A 269 13.21 9.17 -37.31
C PHE A 269 11.94 8.83 -38.09
N ALA A 270 10.78 9.26 -37.60
CA ALA A 270 9.51 9.11 -38.32
C ALA A 270 9.51 9.84 -39.68
N CYS A 271 10.08 11.06 -39.74
CA CYS A 271 10.22 11.80 -41.00
C CYS A 271 11.15 11.07 -41.98
N ILE A 272 12.29 10.56 -41.52
CA ILE A 272 13.23 9.77 -42.33
C ILE A 272 12.55 8.49 -42.84
N ALA A 273 11.82 7.78 -42.01
CA ALA A 273 11.09 6.57 -42.39
C ALA A 273 10.04 6.83 -43.49
N LEU A 274 9.30 7.94 -43.39
CA LEU A 274 8.37 8.35 -44.44
C LEU A 274 9.07 8.70 -45.74
N PHE A 275 10.23 9.35 -45.66
CA PHE A 275 11.05 9.70 -46.84
C PHE A 275 11.54 8.45 -47.58
N VAL A 276 12.11 7.48 -46.84
CA VAL A 276 12.62 6.20 -47.36
C VAL A 276 11.50 5.38 -48.00
N ARG A 277 10.30 5.37 -47.35
CA ARG A 277 9.11 4.68 -47.91
C ARG A 277 8.42 5.39 -49.08
N GLY A 278 8.99 6.48 -49.55
CA GLY A 278 8.47 7.21 -50.72
C GLY A 278 7.17 8.00 -50.47
N LYS A 279 6.69 8.08 -49.23
CA LYS A 279 5.45 8.81 -48.87
C LYS A 279 5.73 10.30 -48.65
N ARG A 280 6.15 11.01 -49.69
CA ARG A 280 6.62 12.42 -49.66
C ARG A 280 5.50 13.47 -49.65
N ARG A 281 4.27 13.15 -49.22
CA ARG A 281 3.18 14.14 -49.13
C ARG A 281 3.43 15.11 -47.99
N LEU A 282 3.46 16.41 -48.23
CA LEU A 282 3.68 17.47 -47.25
C LEU A 282 2.77 17.32 -46.03
N ARG A 283 1.50 16.91 -46.24
CA ARG A 283 0.53 16.67 -45.16
C ARG A 283 1.03 15.66 -44.09
N ASN A 284 1.78 14.64 -44.49
CA ASN A 284 2.28 13.63 -43.55
C ASN A 284 3.36 14.21 -42.60
N TYR A 285 4.22 15.08 -43.13
CA TYR A 285 5.25 15.76 -42.34
C TYR A 285 4.65 16.81 -41.41
N LEU A 286 3.65 17.57 -41.88
CA LEU A 286 2.92 18.52 -41.05
C LEU A 286 2.22 17.84 -39.87
N LEU A 287 1.68 16.63 -40.09
CA LEU A 287 1.05 15.86 -39.01
C LEU A 287 2.07 15.39 -37.97
N ILE A 288 3.26 14.92 -38.39
CA ILE A 288 4.33 14.56 -37.44
C ILE A 288 4.77 15.78 -36.65
N ILE A 289 4.98 16.94 -37.31
CA ILE A 289 5.36 18.18 -36.64
C ILE A 289 4.30 18.57 -35.61
N ALA A 290 3.01 18.51 -35.99
CA ALA A 290 1.92 18.82 -35.05
C ALA A 290 1.92 17.89 -33.80
N VAL A 291 2.11 16.60 -34.01
CA VAL A 291 2.18 15.61 -32.88
C VAL A 291 3.41 15.86 -32.00
N VAL A 292 4.59 16.09 -32.59
CA VAL A 292 5.81 16.41 -31.88
C VAL A 292 5.65 17.71 -31.07
N SER A 293 5.08 18.76 -31.71
CA SER A 293 4.82 20.04 -31.04
C SER A 293 3.84 19.88 -29.87
N ALA A 294 2.76 19.11 -30.02
CA ALA A 294 1.82 18.83 -28.96
C ALA A 294 2.49 18.08 -27.79
N ALA A 295 3.32 17.07 -28.09
CA ALA A 295 4.06 16.35 -27.07
C ALA A 295 5.06 17.24 -26.31
N LEU A 296 5.77 18.14 -27.00
CA LEU A 296 6.68 19.10 -26.37
C LEU A 296 5.93 20.10 -25.47
N ILE A 297 4.74 20.54 -25.89
CA ILE A 297 3.87 21.42 -25.09
C ILE A 297 3.40 20.69 -23.83
N ILE A 298 2.99 19.43 -23.94
CA ILE A 298 2.59 18.63 -22.78
C ILE A 298 3.75 18.51 -21.77
N VAL A 299 4.96 18.17 -22.24
CA VAL A 299 6.14 18.06 -21.36
C VAL A 299 6.52 19.42 -20.76
N PHE A 300 6.29 20.53 -21.48
CA PHE A 300 6.56 21.88 -20.97
C PHE A 300 5.64 22.25 -19.80
N PHE A 301 4.34 21.97 -19.92
CA PHE A 301 3.36 22.26 -18.86
C PHE A 301 3.29 21.19 -17.76
N ALA A 302 3.77 19.96 -18.01
CA ALA A 302 3.81 18.93 -17.00
C ALA A 302 4.85 19.25 -15.91
N ASP A 303 4.46 19.19 -14.67
CA ASP A 303 5.37 19.33 -13.50
C ASP A 303 6.13 18.02 -13.28
N ILE A 304 7.02 17.68 -14.23
CA ILE A 304 7.85 16.48 -14.17
C ILE A 304 9.10 16.81 -13.37
N LYS A 305 9.18 16.30 -12.15
CA LYS A 305 10.35 16.39 -11.27
C LYS A 305 11.19 15.13 -11.43
N SER A 306 12.52 15.26 -11.36
CA SER A 306 13.39 14.09 -11.22
C SER A 306 13.23 13.48 -9.83
N ALA A 307 13.58 12.21 -9.65
CA ALA A 307 13.65 11.63 -8.31
C ALA A 307 14.57 12.45 -7.37
N GLY A 308 15.68 12.97 -7.90
CA GLY A 308 16.58 13.86 -7.15
C GLY A 308 15.95 15.21 -6.81
N ASP A 309 15.10 15.79 -7.69
CA ASP A 309 14.40 17.05 -7.39
C ASP A 309 13.19 16.81 -6.47
N TYR A 310 12.62 15.62 -6.49
CA TYR A 310 11.53 15.24 -5.61
C TYR A 310 12.02 14.91 -4.19
N TYR A 311 13.19 14.25 -4.08
CA TYR A 311 13.79 13.82 -2.83
C TYR A 311 14.93 14.74 -2.33
N GLY A 312 15.37 15.72 -3.10
CA GLY A 312 16.63 16.46 -2.87
C GLY A 312 16.51 17.92 -2.46
N ASN A 313 15.34 18.51 -2.29
CA ASN A 313 15.18 19.94 -2.01
C ASN A 313 14.58 20.21 -0.62
N SER A 314 15.29 19.81 0.45
CA SER A 314 14.96 20.23 1.83
C SER A 314 15.78 21.44 2.34
N ASP A 315 16.78 21.92 1.59
CA ASP A 315 17.73 22.92 2.12
C ASP A 315 17.25 24.38 2.09
N SER A 316 15.99 24.64 1.70
CA SER A 316 15.43 25.99 1.83
C SER A 316 13.90 25.94 1.89
N LYS A 317 13.33 25.67 3.06
CA LYS A 317 11.96 26.12 3.33
C LYS A 317 12.02 27.64 3.44
N ALA A 318 11.60 28.35 2.37
CA ALA A 318 11.65 29.82 2.29
C ALA A 318 10.81 30.49 3.39
N ASP A 319 9.87 29.77 4.02
CA ASP A 319 8.99 30.21 5.09
C ASP A 319 9.19 29.37 6.37
N SER A 320 10.43 28.97 6.69
CA SER A 320 10.71 28.24 7.93
C SER A 320 10.46 29.13 9.14
N VAL A 321 9.74 28.61 10.14
CA VAL A 321 9.40 29.30 11.40
C VAL A 321 10.27 28.83 12.57
N GLY A 322 11.08 27.77 12.38
CA GLY A 322 11.94 27.22 13.41
C GLY A 322 12.73 26.01 12.91
N CYS A 323 13.44 25.38 13.84
CA CYS A 323 14.25 24.18 13.63
C CYS A 323 13.94 23.17 14.74
N VAL A 324 13.86 21.88 14.38
CA VAL A 324 13.71 20.77 15.33
C VAL A 324 14.80 19.74 15.09
N SER A 325 15.17 18.96 16.13
CA SER A 325 16.04 17.80 15.93
C SER A 325 15.24 16.50 15.95
N MET A 326 15.66 15.50 15.16
CA MET A 326 15.04 14.17 15.13
C MET A 326 16.10 13.08 15.20
N THR A 327 15.81 12.05 16.00
CA THR A 327 16.54 10.79 16.08
C THR A 327 15.62 9.62 15.78
N ILE A 328 16.10 8.58 15.09
CA ILE A 328 15.37 7.32 14.91
C ILE A 328 16.25 6.18 15.44
N ARG A 329 15.77 5.47 16.46
CA ARG A 329 16.54 4.41 17.12
C ARG A 329 15.73 3.12 17.34
N CYS A 330 16.46 2.01 17.41
CA CYS A 330 15.94 0.67 17.67
C CYS A 330 16.87 -0.13 18.62
N ASP A 331 17.53 0.55 19.55
CA ASP A 331 18.48 -0.05 20.50
C ASP A 331 17.85 -1.08 21.43
N THR A 332 16.55 -1.01 21.68
CA THR A 332 15.77 -2.01 22.46
C THR A 332 15.84 -3.42 21.87
N VAL A 333 16.14 -3.56 20.58
CA VAL A 333 16.23 -4.86 19.91
C VAL A 333 17.66 -5.32 19.61
N LEU A 334 18.66 -4.60 20.10
CA LEU A 334 20.06 -5.01 19.97
C LEU A 334 20.32 -6.38 20.58
N GLY A 335 20.97 -7.25 19.82
CA GLY A 335 21.28 -8.62 20.23
C GLY A 335 20.09 -9.59 20.23
N LYS A 336 18.90 -9.14 19.82
CA LYS A 336 17.70 -9.99 19.71
C LYS A 336 17.51 -10.55 18.28
N SER A 337 18.19 -10.00 17.27
CA SER A 337 18.11 -10.44 15.88
C SER A 337 19.40 -10.09 15.13
N ASP A 338 19.77 -10.96 14.18
CA ASP A 338 20.87 -10.72 13.22
C ASP A 338 20.40 -10.01 11.94
N SER A 339 19.28 -9.28 12.00
CA SER A 339 18.75 -8.57 10.86
C SER A 339 19.72 -7.47 10.39
N LYS A 340 20.05 -7.45 9.11
CA LYS A 340 20.88 -6.41 8.47
C LYS A 340 20.28 -5.00 8.54
N TYR A 341 19.02 -4.89 8.89
CA TYR A 341 18.28 -3.64 9.00
C TYR A 341 18.34 -3.04 10.41
N ILE A 342 18.91 -3.75 11.38
CA ILE A 342 19.17 -3.25 12.72
C ILE A 342 20.63 -2.83 12.77
N PRO A 343 20.94 -1.52 12.83
CA PRO A 343 22.32 -1.04 12.96
C PRO A 343 22.96 -1.60 14.23
N SER A 344 24.27 -1.81 14.21
CA SER A 344 25.02 -2.39 15.36
C SER A 344 24.98 -1.54 16.62
N ASP A 345 24.74 -0.25 16.50
CA ASP A 345 24.56 0.73 17.57
C ASP A 345 23.08 1.03 17.88
N GLY A 346 22.16 0.44 17.09
CA GLY A 346 20.73 0.68 17.24
C GLY A 346 20.26 2.05 16.73
N ILE A 347 21.08 2.81 16.03
CA ILE A 347 20.73 4.14 15.53
C ILE A 347 20.49 4.09 14.03
N ILE A 348 19.24 4.26 13.61
CA ILE A 348 18.85 4.30 12.19
C ILE A 348 19.10 5.68 11.60
N LEU A 349 18.76 6.74 12.35
CA LEU A 349 19.07 8.13 12.01
C LEU A 349 19.65 8.80 13.27
N PRO A 350 20.90 9.24 13.24
CA PRO A 350 21.45 10.03 14.33
C PRO A 350 20.75 11.39 14.44
N GLU A 351 20.91 12.08 15.56
CA GLU A 351 20.32 13.39 15.79
C GLU A 351 20.60 14.32 14.59
N THR A 352 19.53 14.74 13.94
CA THR A 352 19.58 15.49 12.69
C THR A 352 18.61 16.66 12.76
N GLU A 353 19.06 17.84 12.33
CA GLU A 353 18.24 19.06 12.31
C GLU A 353 17.36 19.14 11.05
N PHE A 354 16.13 19.61 11.25
CA PHE A 354 15.13 19.87 10.22
C PHE A 354 14.49 21.23 10.41
N LEU A 355 14.33 21.97 9.31
CA LEU A 355 13.58 23.22 9.32
C LEU A 355 12.08 22.91 9.33
N ILE A 356 11.32 23.62 10.15
CA ILE A 356 9.87 23.48 10.21
C ILE A 356 9.16 24.72 9.65
N SER A 357 8.01 24.49 9.02
CA SER A 357 7.02 25.50 8.60
C SER A 357 5.88 25.57 9.61
N GLU A 358 5.02 26.61 9.52
CA GLU A 358 3.80 26.65 10.33
C GLU A 358 2.99 25.37 10.13
N LYS A 359 2.59 24.74 11.26
CA LYS A 359 1.77 23.51 11.31
C LYS A 359 2.46 22.22 10.88
N ASP A 360 3.76 22.21 10.64
CA ASP A 360 4.46 20.93 10.44
C ASP A 360 4.28 20.03 11.66
N THR A 361 3.97 18.77 11.41
CA THR A 361 3.74 17.76 12.44
C THR A 361 4.96 16.86 12.60
N VAL A 362 4.98 16.04 13.65
CA VAL A 362 6.00 14.99 13.84
C VAL A 362 6.05 14.04 12.63
N PHE A 363 4.89 13.74 12.02
CA PHE A 363 4.84 12.89 10.84
C PHE A 363 5.42 13.55 9.58
N ASP A 364 5.23 14.87 9.41
CA ASP A 364 5.80 15.60 8.27
C ASP A 364 7.32 15.54 8.30
N ILE A 365 7.94 15.75 9.47
CA ILE A 365 9.39 15.68 9.64
C ILE A 365 9.89 14.22 9.53
N LEU A 366 9.16 13.22 10.01
CA LEU A 366 9.51 11.82 9.76
C LEU A 366 9.49 11.49 8.27
N THR A 367 8.50 12.01 7.55
CA THR A 367 8.39 11.83 6.09
C THR A 367 9.56 12.49 5.37
N GLU A 368 9.94 13.71 5.78
CA GLU A 368 11.11 14.41 5.26
C GLU A 368 12.41 13.63 5.54
N ALA A 369 12.58 13.12 6.76
CA ALA A 369 13.73 12.30 7.15
C ALA A 369 13.80 11.01 6.31
N ALA A 370 12.67 10.31 6.14
CA ALA A 370 12.59 9.11 5.32
C ALA A 370 12.98 9.36 3.86
N GLN A 371 12.57 10.48 3.30
CA GLN A 371 12.92 10.88 1.94
C GLN A 371 14.40 11.30 1.83
N ARG A 372 14.87 12.18 2.71
CA ARG A 372 16.23 12.74 2.68
C ARG A 372 17.32 11.69 2.88
N PHE A 373 17.10 10.74 3.78
CA PHE A 373 18.07 9.70 4.14
C PHE A 373 17.74 8.32 3.54
N THR A 374 16.72 8.23 2.69
CA THR A 374 16.31 6.97 2.03
C THR A 374 15.97 5.88 3.05
N VAL A 375 15.35 6.25 4.18
CA VAL A 375 14.86 5.32 5.20
C VAL A 375 13.48 4.82 4.77
N GLN A 376 13.32 3.50 4.68
CA GLN A 376 12.02 2.92 4.38
C GLN A 376 11.05 3.21 5.53
N MET A 377 9.84 3.64 5.20
CA MET A 377 8.78 3.93 6.17
C MET A 377 7.45 3.39 5.66
N GLU A 378 6.68 2.80 6.56
CA GLU A 378 5.28 2.42 6.31
C GLU A 378 4.38 2.96 7.41
N TYR A 379 3.20 3.40 7.01
CA TYR A 379 2.19 3.92 7.93
C TYR A 379 0.77 3.57 7.47
N GLN A 380 -0.17 3.63 8.39
CA GLN A 380 -1.60 3.48 8.14
C GLN A 380 -2.32 4.74 8.61
N GLY A 381 -3.49 5.02 8.02
CA GLY A 381 -4.31 6.17 8.39
C GLY A 381 -4.39 7.22 7.30
N SER A 382 -4.91 8.39 7.65
CA SER A 382 -5.19 9.47 6.71
C SER A 382 -4.51 10.77 7.13
N LEU A 383 -3.75 11.34 6.22
CA LEU A 383 -3.12 12.66 6.38
C LEU A 383 -4.15 13.77 6.65
N SER A 384 -5.35 13.66 6.05
CA SER A 384 -6.40 14.68 6.19
C SER A 384 -7.04 14.73 7.59
N THR A 385 -6.97 13.63 8.33
CA THR A 385 -7.53 13.54 9.69
C THR A 385 -6.46 13.62 10.78
N GLY A 386 -5.18 13.62 10.41
CA GLY A 386 -4.06 13.53 11.36
C GLY A 386 -3.93 12.16 12.06
N LEU A 387 -4.90 11.27 11.87
CA LEU A 387 -4.89 9.93 12.44
C LEU A 387 -3.92 9.04 11.64
N ILE A 388 -2.65 9.12 11.99
CA ILE A 388 -1.57 8.38 11.35
C ILE A 388 -0.94 7.44 12.37
N TYR A 389 -0.75 6.19 11.96
CA TYR A 389 -0.05 5.17 12.71
C TYR A 389 1.12 4.62 11.90
N VAL A 390 2.34 4.81 12.38
CA VAL A 390 3.56 4.33 11.73
C VAL A 390 3.75 2.85 12.07
N THR A 391 3.65 1.99 11.06
CA THR A 391 3.72 0.54 11.20
C THR A 391 5.13 -0.01 11.05
N GLY A 392 6.03 0.72 10.37
CA GLY A 392 7.39 0.26 10.13
C GLY A 392 8.34 1.39 9.74
N ILE A 393 9.58 1.34 10.25
CA ILE A 393 10.69 2.19 9.83
C ILE A 393 11.92 1.30 9.62
N ASN A 394 12.65 1.52 8.53
CA ASN A 394 13.87 0.78 8.16
C ASN A 394 13.67 -0.74 8.15
N TYR A 395 12.53 -1.21 7.59
CA TYR A 395 12.16 -2.64 7.52
C TYR A 395 12.01 -3.32 8.88
N LEU A 396 11.86 -2.55 9.96
CA LEU A 396 11.52 -3.02 11.29
C LEU A 396 10.06 -2.64 11.56
N TYR A 397 9.20 -3.64 11.78
CA TYR A 397 7.75 -3.46 11.85
C TYR A 397 7.22 -3.70 13.26
N GLU A 398 6.02 -3.17 13.52
CA GLU A 398 5.25 -3.54 14.69
C GLU A 398 5.12 -5.06 14.79
N PHE A 399 5.15 -5.57 16.02
CA PHE A 399 5.08 -6.99 16.36
C PHE A 399 6.28 -7.87 15.95
N ASP A 400 7.32 -7.33 15.33
CA ASP A 400 8.52 -8.11 14.98
C ASP A 400 9.24 -8.71 16.20
N PHE A 401 9.09 -8.09 17.39
CA PHE A 401 9.71 -8.51 18.65
C PHE A 401 8.67 -8.80 19.76
N GLY A 402 7.47 -9.21 19.38
CA GLY A 402 6.38 -9.60 20.28
C GLY A 402 5.17 -8.68 20.18
N ASP A 403 4.06 -9.12 20.81
CA ASP A 403 2.73 -8.49 20.66
C ASP A 403 2.67 -7.03 21.16
N LEU A 404 3.62 -6.59 21.96
CA LEU A 404 3.70 -5.24 22.51
C LEU A 404 4.78 -4.39 21.83
N SER A 405 5.39 -4.91 20.74
CA SER A 405 6.46 -4.19 20.08
C SER A 405 5.94 -3.33 18.92
N GLY A 406 6.54 -2.16 18.75
CA GLY A 406 6.19 -1.22 17.68
C GLY A 406 6.91 0.11 17.84
N TRP A 407 6.65 1.01 16.88
CA TRP A 407 7.23 2.33 16.87
C TRP A 407 6.45 3.30 17.75
N VAL A 408 7.14 4.02 18.60
CA VAL A 408 6.62 5.11 19.42
C VAL A 408 7.42 6.37 19.17
N PHE A 409 6.82 7.52 19.37
CA PHE A 409 7.55 8.79 19.30
C PHE A 409 7.45 9.55 20.62
N LEU A 410 8.53 10.26 20.93
CA LEU A 410 8.63 11.18 22.04
C LEU A 410 8.94 12.58 21.50
N VAL A 411 8.44 13.57 22.20
CA VAL A 411 8.82 14.97 21.97
C VAL A 411 9.32 15.54 23.29
N ASN A 412 10.53 16.06 23.28
CA ASN A 412 11.20 16.57 24.47
C ASN A 412 11.28 15.52 25.62
N GLY A 413 11.42 14.23 25.25
CA GLY A 413 11.52 13.11 26.17
C GLY A 413 10.20 12.60 26.75
N GLU A 414 9.05 13.17 26.34
CA GLU A 414 7.71 12.74 26.76
C GLU A 414 6.94 12.16 25.60
N GLN A 415 6.15 11.10 25.84
CA GLN A 415 5.26 10.52 24.84
C GLN A 415 3.96 11.32 24.81
N PRO A 416 3.65 12.02 23.70
CA PRO A 416 2.41 12.80 23.58
C PRO A 416 1.14 11.95 23.64
N SER A 417 0.06 12.55 24.08
CA SER A 417 -1.28 11.91 24.12
C SER A 417 -2.03 11.97 22.77
N VAL A 418 -1.43 12.60 21.74
CA VAL A 418 -1.97 12.74 20.39
C VAL A 418 -1.11 12.00 19.38
N GLY A 419 -1.65 11.68 18.21
CA GLY A 419 -0.93 11.00 17.14
C GLY A 419 0.17 11.86 16.49
N CYS A 420 1.14 11.21 15.83
CA CYS A 420 2.24 11.92 15.17
C CYS A 420 1.80 12.88 14.05
N GLY A 421 0.64 12.65 13.43
CA GLY A 421 0.06 13.53 12.43
C GLY A 421 -0.79 14.67 13.02
N GLU A 422 -0.99 14.69 14.34
CA GLU A 422 -1.75 15.75 15.04
C GLU A 422 -0.84 16.63 15.90
N TYR A 423 0.35 16.13 16.29
CA TYR A 423 1.29 16.90 17.09
C TYR A 423 2.00 17.93 16.22
N ILE A 424 1.65 19.21 16.41
CA ILE A 424 2.28 20.35 15.71
C ILE A 424 3.57 20.72 16.44
N LEU A 425 4.68 20.75 15.69
CA LEU A 425 6.01 21.04 16.19
C LEU A 425 6.22 22.53 16.45
N SER A 426 7.05 22.81 17.43
CA SER A 426 7.52 24.14 17.80
C SER A 426 9.03 24.25 17.63
N ASP A 427 9.54 25.48 17.47
CA ASP A 427 10.96 25.74 17.37
C ASP A 427 11.72 25.19 18.59
N GLY A 428 12.77 24.41 18.33
CA GLY A 428 13.60 23.78 19.36
C GLY A 428 13.09 22.45 19.88
N ASP A 429 11.97 21.89 19.37
CA ASP A 429 11.51 20.58 19.78
C ASP A 429 12.51 19.47 19.39
N VAL A 430 12.69 18.52 20.31
CA VAL A 430 13.51 17.32 20.12
C VAL A 430 12.59 16.13 19.92
N VAL A 431 12.56 15.58 18.71
CA VAL A 431 11.73 14.44 18.32
C VAL A 431 12.57 13.16 18.37
N GLU A 432 12.07 12.13 18.99
CA GLU A 432 12.69 10.82 19.01
C GLU A 432 11.69 9.76 18.55
N TRP A 433 12.02 9.02 17.50
CA TRP A 433 11.33 7.80 17.13
C TRP A 433 12.10 6.60 17.70
N ALA A 434 11.45 5.82 18.55
CA ALA A 434 12.08 4.69 19.19
C ALA A 434 11.25 3.41 18.96
N TYR A 435 11.93 2.31 18.64
CA TYR A 435 11.30 1.01 18.60
C TYR A 435 11.18 0.46 20.01
N SER A 436 9.96 0.28 20.49
CA SER A 436 9.68 -0.30 21.80
C SER A 436 9.33 -1.77 21.69
N CYS A 437 9.71 -2.57 22.67
CA CYS A 437 9.23 -3.94 22.85
C CYS A 437 8.14 -4.05 23.92
N ASN A 438 7.76 -2.94 24.55
CA ASN A 438 6.79 -2.92 25.67
C ASN A 438 5.95 -1.64 25.69
N LEU A 439 5.27 -1.33 24.55
CA LEU A 439 4.33 -0.19 24.41
C LEU A 439 4.90 1.17 24.86
N GLY A 440 6.20 1.39 24.71
CA GLY A 440 6.87 2.64 25.06
C GLY A 440 7.44 2.70 26.48
N GLU A 441 7.26 1.71 27.33
CA GLU A 441 7.79 1.71 28.71
C GLU A 441 9.32 1.50 28.77
N ASP A 442 9.89 0.86 27.73
CA ASP A 442 11.30 0.51 27.63
C ASP A 442 12.15 1.53 26.86
N VAL A 443 11.56 2.64 26.44
CA VAL A 443 12.23 3.70 25.64
C VAL A 443 12.27 5.06 26.34
N LYS A 444 11.80 5.14 27.59
CA LYS A 444 11.79 6.35 28.41
C LYS A 444 13.13 6.58 29.08
#